data_06be87b2aa6df8d25afb4eb18cee8421
#
_entry.id   06be87b2aa6df8d25afb4eb18cee8421
#
_cell.length_a   1.000
_cell.length_b   1.000
_cell.length_c   1.000
_cell.angle_alpha   90.00
_cell.angle_beta   90.00
_cell.angle_gamma   90.00
#
_symmetry.space_group_name_H-M   'P 1'
#
loop_
_entity.id
_entity.type
_entity.pdbx_description
1 polymer ?
#
loop_
_entity_poly.entity_id
_entity_poly.type
_entity_poly.pdbx_seq_one_letter_code
_entity_poly.pdbx_strand_id
1 'polypeptide(L)'
;MTETVNNNFLVVGSGAREHAICRALHCSPQEKKIFCLATNFNPGIADLCDDVTKGDINDSDSVISYVEKNGVGLAIIGPENPLACGVADALWETGVKVVGPKKDLAQIETSKAFARDLLKEYNIPACPEYRTFSSMDGVLPFLQTLGENYVVKYDGLAGGKGVKVAGDHLRSHDEAKEYCQSLVDRDGKFIIEEKLIGQEFSLMSFSDGKGLKHMPAVQDHKRAYEGDMGPNTGGMGTYSDANHSLPFLNDEDINKAHNINIATANALKDKFGEGYKGILYGGFI
;
A
#
# COMPACT_ATOMS: atom_id res chain seq x y z
N MET A 1 31.26 23.06 3.69
CA MET A 1 31.47 21.86 2.84
C MET A 1 30.11 21.49 2.31
N THR A 2 29.86 21.66 1.01
CA THR A 2 28.65 21.18 0.37
C THR A 2 28.76 19.67 0.37
N GLU A 3 27.86 18.99 1.13
CA GLU A 3 27.70 17.53 0.98
C GLU A 3 27.47 17.27 -0.50
N THR A 4 28.37 16.52 -1.12
CA THR A 4 28.16 15.99 -2.46
C THR A 4 26.96 15.05 -2.34
N VAL A 5 25.79 15.49 -2.83
CA VAL A 5 24.61 14.65 -2.88
C VAL A 5 24.96 13.47 -3.79
N ASN A 6 24.97 12.28 -3.23
CA ASN A 6 25.16 11.06 -4.01
C ASN A 6 23.89 10.79 -4.81
N ASN A 7 23.96 11.00 -6.11
CA ASN A 7 22.82 10.88 -7.04
C ASN A 7 22.67 9.46 -7.62
N ASN A 8 23.14 8.43 -6.93
CA ASN A 8 22.89 7.05 -7.27
C ASN A 8 21.58 6.61 -6.59
N PHE A 9 20.57 6.30 -7.41
CA PHE A 9 19.25 5.88 -6.96
C PHE A 9 19.07 4.38 -7.17
N LEU A 10 18.51 3.70 -6.19
CA LEU A 10 18.03 2.32 -6.32
C LEU A 10 16.51 2.29 -6.36
N VAL A 11 15.95 1.59 -7.33
CA VAL A 11 14.53 1.20 -7.33
C VAL A 11 14.47 -0.30 -7.02
N VAL A 12 13.73 -0.66 -5.97
CA VAL A 12 13.52 -2.05 -5.55
C VAL A 12 12.18 -2.52 -6.08
N GLY A 13 12.19 -3.57 -6.91
CA GLY A 13 11.00 -4.18 -7.51
C GLY A 13 11.00 -4.15 -9.04
N SER A 14 10.00 -4.77 -9.67
CA SER A 14 9.97 -5.00 -11.12
C SER A 14 8.62 -4.78 -11.80
N GLY A 15 7.64 -4.26 -11.07
CA GLY A 15 6.28 -4.05 -11.57
C GLY A 15 6.09 -2.76 -12.36
N ALA A 16 4.83 -2.46 -12.70
CA ALA A 16 4.46 -1.25 -13.42
C ALA A 16 4.70 0.02 -12.57
N ARG A 17 4.54 -0.07 -11.25
CA ARG A 17 4.84 1.00 -10.29
C ARG A 17 6.32 1.38 -10.36
N GLU A 18 7.20 0.40 -10.27
CA GLU A 18 8.65 0.61 -10.32
C GLU A 18 9.09 1.12 -11.69
N HIS A 19 8.47 0.64 -12.77
CA HIS A 19 8.72 1.18 -14.12
C HIS A 19 8.35 2.67 -14.20
N ALA A 20 7.20 3.08 -13.65
CA ALA A 20 6.80 4.50 -13.62
C ALA A 20 7.77 5.35 -12.78
N ILE A 21 8.28 4.83 -11.66
CA ILE A 21 9.29 5.48 -10.81
C ILE A 21 10.61 5.64 -11.59
N CYS A 22 11.12 4.56 -12.23
CA CYS A 22 12.33 4.63 -13.06
C CYS A 22 12.17 5.66 -14.19
N ARG A 23 11.00 5.71 -14.85
CA ARG A 23 10.73 6.69 -15.87
C ARG A 23 10.73 8.13 -15.34
N ALA A 24 10.13 8.37 -14.18
CA ALA A 24 10.12 9.69 -13.56
C ALA A 24 11.55 10.13 -13.18
N LEU A 25 12.35 9.24 -12.62
CA LEU A 25 13.77 9.49 -12.34
C LEU A 25 14.54 9.78 -13.64
N HIS A 26 14.37 8.95 -14.66
CA HIS A 26 15.05 9.10 -15.97
C HIS A 26 14.75 10.46 -16.62
N CYS A 27 13.51 10.92 -16.57
CA CYS A 27 13.08 12.21 -17.10
C CYS A 27 13.55 13.42 -16.28
N SER A 28 14.06 13.23 -15.07
CA SER A 28 14.60 14.32 -14.26
C SER A 28 15.81 14.96 -14.95
N PRO A 29 15.95 16.29 -14.98
CA PRO A 29 17.10 16.98 -15.58
C PRO A 29 18.39 16.86 -14.74
N GLN A 30 18.30 16.36 -13.52
CA GLN A 30 19.48 16.22 -12.63
C GLN A 30 20.36 15.07 -13.12
N GLU A 31 21.69 15.25 -13.01
CA GLU A 31 22.64 14.15 -13.21
C GLU A 31 22.43 13.07 -12.16
N LYS A 32 22.33 11.82 -12.62
CA LYS A 32 22.00 10.68 -11.78
C LYS A 32 22.41 9.36 -12.41
N LYS A 33 22.51 8.33 -11.58
CA LYS A 33 22.50 6.91 -12.01
C LYS A 33 21.32 6.21 -11.40
N ILE A 34 20.68 5.36 -12.16
CA ILE A 34 19.49 4.60 -11.75
C ILE A 34 19.82 3.12 -11.79
N PHE A 35 19.71 2.48 -10.64
CA PHE A 35 19.91 1.05 -10.45
C PHE A 35 18.58 0.40 -10.11
N CYS A 36 18.40 -0.85 -10.51
CA CYS A 36 17.21 -1.61 -10.15
C CYS A 36 17.59 -3.00 -9.63
N LEU A 37 17.08 -3.34 -8.45
CA LEU A 37 17.11 -4.70 -7.92
C LEU A 37 15.71 -5.30 -8.00
N ALA A 38 15.56 -6.39 -8.72
CA ALA A 38 14.26 -6.93 -9.12
C ALA A 38 14.19 -8.45 -9.00
N THR A 39 13.01 -8.99 -8.70
CA THR A 39 12.78 -10.44 -8.72
C THR A 39 12.65 -10.98 -10.14
N ASN A 40 12.12 -10.16 -11.05
CA ASN A 40 11.91 -10.51 -12.45
C ASN A 40 12.46 -9.42 -13.36
N PHE A 41 12.91 -9.82 -14.53
CA PHE A 41 13.38 -8.89 -15.55
C PHE A 41 12.18 -8.13 -16.16
N ASN A 42 12.26 -6.80 -16.17
CA ASN A 42 11.31 -5.93 -16.85
C ASN A 42 12.06 -5.12 -17.91
N PRO A 43 11.82 -5.36 -19.21
CA PRO A 43 12.56 -4.68 -20.29
C PRO A 43 12.38 -3.17 -20.25
N GLY A 44 11.16 -2.66 -19.92
CA GLY A 44 10.94 -1.22 -19.85
C GLY A 44 11.72 -0.54 -18.70
N ILE A 45 12.01 -1.25 -17.62
CA ILE A 45 12.91 -0.76 -16.55
C ILE A 45 14.36 -0.80 -17.05
N ALA A 46 14.75 -1.87 -17.74
CA ALA A 46 16.11 -2.03 -18.24
C ALA A 46 16.51 -0.94 -19.24
N ASP A 47 15.56 -0.45 -20.05
CA ASP A 47 15.80 0.66 -20.98
C ASP A 47 16.01 2.02 -20.30
N LEU A 48 15.68 2.14 -19.00
CA LEU A 48 15.72 3.39 -18.24
C LEU A 48 16.82 3.44 -17.18
N CYS A 49 17.41 2.29 -16.84
CA CYS A 49 18.36 2.14 -15.75
C CYS A 49 19.79 1.89 -16.26
N ASP A 50 20.78 2.34 -15.51
CA ASP A 50 22.20 2.06 -15.77
C ASP A 50 22.56 0.60 -15.49
N ASP A 51 21.86 -0.05 -14.53
CA ASP A 51 21.98 -1.50 -14.25
C ASP A 51 20.67 -2.05 -13.70
N VAL A 52 20.34 -3.28 -14.10
CA VAL A 52 19.23 -4.06 -13.57
C VAL A 52 19.74 -5.44 -13.17
N THR A 53 19.72 -5.70 -11.88
CA THR A 53 20.13 -6.99 -11.32
C THR A 53 18.94 -7.77 -10.78
N LYS A 54 18.92 -9.07 -11.06
CA LYS A 54 17.95 -10.00 -10.46
C LYS A 54 18.45 -10.46 -9.10
N GLY A 55 17.60 -10.31 -8.06
CA GLY A 55 17.93 -10.73 -6.69
C GLY A 55 16.71 -10.88 -5.81
N ASP A 56 16.92 -11.34 -4.58
CA ASP A 56 15.89 -11.38 -3.56
C ASP A 56 15.74 -9.99 -2.95
N ILE A 57 14.64 -9.34 -3.26
CA ILE A 57 14.32 -7.99 -2.76
C ILE A 57 13.77 -7.98 -1.33
N ASN A 58 13.44 -9.14 -0.76
CA ASN A 58 12.96 -9.31 0.60
C ASN A 58 14.08 -9.64 1.60
N ASP A 59 15.24 -10.00 1.10
CA ASP A 59 16.44 -10.27 1.90
C ASP A 59 17.26 -8.98 2.07
N SER A 60 17.32 -8.49 3.29
CA SER A 60 18.01 -7.24 3.63
C SER A 60 19.50 -7.30 3.28
N ASP A 61 20.17 -8.44 3.49
CA ASP A 61 21.62 -8.58 3.20
C ASP A 61 21.90 -8.51 1.70
N SER A 62 21.00 -9.11 0.89
CA SER A 62 21.06 -9.02 -0.58
C SER A 62 20.95 -7.58 -1.06
N VAL A 63 19.97 -6.83 -0.50
CA VAL A 63 19.72 -5.43 -0.88
C VAL A 63 20.88 -4.53 -0.42
N ILE A 64 21.39 -4.69 0.81
CA ILE A 64 22.53 -3.94 1.34
C ILE A 64 23.77 -4.17 0.49
N SER A 65 24.11 -5.43 0.17
CA SER A 65 25.25 -5.77 -0.66
C SER A 65 25.19 -5.09 -2.04
N TYR A 66 23.99 -5.03 -2.62
CA TYR A 66 23.78 -4.35 -3.90
C TYR A 66 23.94 -2.83 -3.79
N VAL A 67 23.43 -2.23 -2.72
CA VAL A 67 23.53 -0.80 -2.41
C VAL A 67 24.98 -0.38 -2.23
N GLU A 68 25.77 -1.13 -1.45
CA GLU A 68 27.18 -0.86 -1.19
C GLU A 68 28.01 -0.97 -2.48
N LYS A 69 27.80 -2.05 -3.25
CA LYS A 69 28.50 -2.27 -4.53
C LYS A 69 28.31 -1.12 -5.50
N ASN A 70 27.12 -0.52 -5.55
CA ASN A 70 26.77 0.53 -6.51
C ASN A 70 26.84 1.94 -5.92
N GLY A 71 27.22 2.08 -4.66
CA GLY A 71 27.34 3.37 -3.96
C GLY A 71 26.02 4.14 -3.97
N VAL A 72 24.90 3.47 -3.67
CA VAL A 72 23.56 4.07 -3.67
C VAL A 72 23.40 5.05 -2.52
N GLY A 73 22.88 6.24 -2.81
CA GLY A 73 22.59 7.28 -1.80
C GLY A 73 21.12 7.36 -1.38
N LEU A 74 20.21 6.90 -2.27
CA LEU A 74 18.77 6.87 -2.00
C LEU A 74 18.15 5.63 -2.64
N ALA A 75 17.37 4.89 -1.85
CA ALA A 75 16.59 3.75 -2.31
C ALA A 75 15.09 4.06 -2.31
N ILE A 76 14.37 3.58 -3.32
CA ILE A 76 12.91 3.66 -3.44
C ILE A 76 12.37 2.24 -3.45
N ILE A 77 11.62 1.87 -2.43
CA ILE A 77 11.04 0.53 -2.32
C ILE A 77 9.61 0.58 -2.86
N GLY A 78 9.40 -0.08 -4.00
CA GLY A 78 8.09 -0.09 -4.67
C GLY A 78 7.09 -1.05 -4.03
N PRO A 79 7.39 -2.35 -3.86
CA PRO A 79 6.42 -3.33 -3.34
C PRO A 79 6.36 -3.35 -1.81
N GLU A 80 5.29 -3.91 -1.29
CA GLU A 80 4.99 -3.96 0.15
C GLU A 80 5.81 -5.03 0.90
N ASN A 81 6.12 -6.15 0.25
CA ASN A 81 6.80 -7.27 0.89
C ASN A 81 8.18 -6.92 1.46
N PRO A 82 9.08 -6.23 0.75
CA PRO A 82 10.36 -5.81 1.32
C PRO A 82 10.20 -4.90 2.55
N LEU A 83 9.15 -4.04 2.57
CA LEU A 83 8.84 -3.21 3.73
C LEU A 83 8.42 -4.07 4.93
N ALA A 84 7.57 -5.06 4.70
CA ALA A 84 7.15 -6.03 5.72
C ALA A 84 8.33 -6.87 6.25
N CYS A 85 9.33 -7.13 5.42
CA CYS A 85 10.57 -7.85 5.79
C CYS A 85 11.60 -6.97 6.51
N GLY A 86 11.42 -5.63 6.56
CA GLY A 86 12.33 -4.72 7.26
C GLY A 86 13.52 -4.23 6.42
N VAL A 87 13.44 -4.36 5.10
CA VAL A 87 14.50 -3.88 4.19
C VAL A 87 14.73 -2.38 4.33
N ALA A 88 13.67 -1.59 4.54
CA ALA A 88 13.81 -0.15 4.78
C ALA A 88 14.57 0.15 6.07
N ASP A 89 14.31 -0.61 7.13
CA ASP A 89 15.00 -0.48 8.44
C ASP A 89 16.50 -0.72 8.25
N ALA A 90 16.84 -1.83 7.64
CA ALA A 90 18.22 -2.22 7.40
C ALA A 90 18.98 -1.19 6.53
N LEU A 91 18.36 -0.65 5.49
CA LEU A 91 18.96 0.41 4.67
C LEU A 91 19.18 1.72 5.44
N TRP A 92 18.25 2.11 6.31
CA TRP A 92 18.43 3.29 7.17
C TRP A 92 19.63 3.13 8.13
N GLU A 93 19.90 1.92 8.62
CA GLU A 93 21.04 1.62 9.48
C GLU A 93 22.38 1.77 8.74
N THR A 94 22.40 1.54 7.43
CA THR A 94 23.62 1.79 6.60
C THR A 94 23.81 3.26 6.22
N GLY A 95 22.87 4.14 6.59
CA GLY A 95 22.91 5.56 6.24
C GLY A 95 22.33 5.89 4.86
N VAL A 96 21.79 4.93 4.14
CA VAL A 96 21.07 5.14 2.87
C VAL A 96 19.71 5.75 3.15
N LYS A 97 19.35 6.81 2.44
CA LYS A 97 18.01 7.40 2.52
C LYS A 97 17.00 6.48 1.82
N VAL A 98 15.82 6.32 2.41
CA VAL A 98 14.81 5.41 1.86
C VAL A 98 13.49 6.14 1.66
N VAL A 99 12.92 6.00 0.47
CA VAL A 99 11.51 6.25 0.18
C VAL A 99 10.77 4.94 0.36
N GLY A 100 10.23 4.74 1.54
CA GLY A 100 9.57 3.54 2.04
C GLY A 100 9.56 3.57 3.57
N PRO A 101 8.41 3.28 4.20
CA PRO A 101 8.32 3.27 5.67
C PRO A 101 9.11 2.10 6.24
N LYS A 102 9.57 2.25 7.48
CA LYS A 102 10.10 1.14 8.26
C LYS A 102 8.99 0.12 8.56
N LYS A 103 9.40 -1.08 8.91
CA LYS A 103 8.53 -2.25 9.13
C LYS A 103 7.34 -1.96 10.04
N ASP A 104 7.57 -1.29 11.17
CA ASP A 104 6.50 -0.98 12.11
C ASP A 104 5.46 -0.02 11.52
N LEU A 105 5.91 0.98 10.79
CA LEU A 105 5.03 1.93 10.08
C LEU A 105 4.35 1.30 8.87
N ALA A 106 4.99 0.31 8.22
CA ALA A 106 4.44 -0.41 7.09
C ALA A 106 3.22 -1.28 7.48
N GLN A 107 2.99 -1.53 8.77
CA GLN A 107 1.81 -2.25 9.26
C GLN A 107 0.50 -1.61 8.80
N ILE A 108 0.48 -0.32 8.51
CA ILE A 108 -0.72 0.37 7.97
C ILE A 108 -1.21 -0.27 6.65
N GLU A 109 -0.32 -0.89 5.89
CA GLU A 109 -0.62 -1.61 4.65
C GLU A 109 -0.59 -3.14 4.85
N THR A 110 0.36 -3.65 5.64
CA THR A 110 0.61 -5.08 5.76
C THR A 110 -0.38 -5.79 6.69
N SER A 111 -1.09 -5.06 7.57
CA SER A 111 -2.14 -5.58 8.44
C SER A 111 -3.39 -4.70 8.38
N LYS A 112 -4.47 -5.26 7.90
CA LYS A 112 -5.77 -4.58 7.84
C LYS A 112 -6.35 -4.35 9.23
N ALA A 113 -6.13 -5.30 10.14
CA ALA A 113 -6.51 -5.17 11.54
C ALA A 113 -5.79 -3.98 12.19
N PHE A 114 -4.45 -3.90 12.04
CA PHE A 114 -3.68 -2.77 12.54
C PHE A 114 -4.20 -1.43 12.00
N ALA A 115 -4.47 -1.36 10.68
CA ALA A 115 -4.99 -0.13 10.07
C ALA A 115 -6.33 0.30 10.71
N ARG A 116 -7.25 -0.64 10.91
CA ARG A 116 -8.56 -0.34 11.53
C ARG A 116 -8.41 0.04 13.01
N ASP A 117 -7.58 -0.70 13.75
CA ASP A 117 -7.32 -0.43 15.17
C ASP A 117 -6.68 0.95 15.36
N LEU A 118 -5.74 1.35 14.50
CA LEU A 118 -5.12 2.68 14.51
C LEU A 118 -6.16 3.78 14.29
N LEU A 119 -7.00 3.65 13.27
CA LEU A 119 -8.04 4.64 12.98
C LEU A 119 -9.01 4.79 14.15
N LYS A 120 -9.39 3.69 14.80
CA LYS A 120 -10.27 3.68 15.96
C LYS A 120 -9.61 4.27 17.21
N GLU A 121 -8.36 3.86 17.51
CA GLU A 121 -7.58 4.34 18.66
C GLU A 121 -7.42 5.86 18.64
N TYR A 122 -7.16 6.41 17.47
CA TYR A 122 -6.94 7.86 17.29
C TYR A 122 -8.21 8.64 16.87
N ASN A 123 -9.39 7.98 16.93
CA ASN A 123 -10.67 8.58 16.56
C ASN A 123 -10.68 9.24 15.17
N ILE A 124 -10.03 8.62 14.20
CA ILE A 124 -10.02 9.09 12.81
C ILE A 124 -11.34 8.64 12.15
N PRO A 125 -12.17 9.58 11.63
CA PRO A 125 -13.53 9.28 11.17
C PRO A 125 -13.55 8.66 9.77
N ALA A 126 -12.87 7.53 9.60
CA ALA A 126 -12.72 6.83 8.32
C ALA A 126 -12.75 5.31 8.46
N CYS A 127 -13.30 4.82 9.58
CA CYS A 127 -13.30 3.40 9.87
C CYS A 127 -14.71 2.82 9.70
N PRO A 128 -14.93 1.80 8.84
CA PRO A 128 -16.17 1.05 8.83
C PRO A 128 -16.35 0.28 10.14
N GLU A 129 -17.55 -0.20 10.41
CA GLU A 129 -17.74 -1.16 11.49
C GLU A 129 -16.95 -2.44 11.20
N TYR A 130 -16.13 -2.91 12.13
CA TYR A 130 -15.27 -4.06 11.92
C TYR A 130 -15.02 -4.87 13.18
N ARG A 131 -14.61 -6.11 12.98
CA ARG A 131 -14.07 -6.96 14.04
C ARG A 131 -12.99 -7.89 13.49
N THR A 132 -11.91 -8.06 14.27
CA THR A 132 -10.80 -8.96 13.96
C THR A 132 -11.01 -10.31 14.63
N PHE A 133 -10.66 -11.39 13.93
CA PHE A 133 -10.84 -12.76 14.38
C PHE A 133 -9.55 -13.57 14.16
N SER A 134 -9.29 -14.48 15.09
CA SER A 134 -8.29 -15.55 14.98
C SER A 134 -8.89 -16.93 15.25
N SER A 135 -10.21 -16.99 15.52
CA SER A 135 -11.00 -18.19 15.70
C SER A 135 -12.40 -17.97 15.16
N MET A 136 -13.24 -18.99 15.19
CA MET A 136 -14.65 -18.87 14.77
C MET A 136 -15.56 -18.23 15.82
N ASP A 137 -15.03 -17.95 17.04
CA ASP A 137 -15.82 -17.42 18.14
C ASP A 137 -16.36 -16.02 17.82
N GLY A 138 -17.69 -15.90 17.82
CA GLY A 138 -18.40 -14.65 17.54
C GLY A 138 -18.49 -14.26 16.07
N VAL A 139 -17.98 -15.07 15.12
CA VAL A 139 -18.06 -14.79 13.69
C VAL A 139 -19.52 -14.70 13.23
N LEU A 140 -20.33 -15.73 13.49
CA LEU A 140 -21.72 -15.72 13.03
C LEU A 140 -22.57 -14.59 13.64
N PRO A 141 -22.53 -14.33 14.95
CA PRO A 141 -23.20 -13.19 15.53
C PRO A 141 -22.80 -11.85 14.89
N PHE A 142 -21.53 -11.66 14.57
CA PHE A 142 -21.08 -10.43 13.93
C PHE A 142 -21.55 -10.32 12.47
N LEU A 143 -21.48 -11.40 11.70
CA LEU A 143 -22.07 -11.44 10.35
C LEU A 143 -23.57 -11.10 10.37
N GLN A 144 -24.31 -11.63 11.35
CA GLN A 144 -25.74 -11.33 11.52
C GLN A 144 -26.00 -9.85 11.84
N THR A 145 -25.10 -9.22 12.59
CA THR A 145 -25.19 -7.76 12.87
C THR A 145 -25.06 -6.94 11.59
N LEU A 146 -24.16 -7.33 10.68
CA LEU A 146 -23.94 -6.64 9.41
C LEU A 146 -24.95 -7.03 8.31
N GLY A 147 -25.76 -8.08 8.53
CA GLY A 147 -26.76 -8.56 7.59
C GLY A 147 -26.12 -9.07 6.29
N GLU A 148 -26.50 -8.46 5.15
CA GLU A 148 -25.96 -8.80 3.83
C GLU A 148 -24.77 -7.89 3.41
N ASN A 149 -24.44 -6.90 4.24
CA ASN A 149 -23.43 -5.88 3.93
C ASN A 149 -22.11 -6.13 4.67
N TYR A 150 -21.39 -7.17 4.28
CA TYR A 150 -20.09 -7.47 4.88
C TYR A 150 -19.02 -7.82 3.87
N VAL A 151 -17.78 -7.68 4.30
CA VAL A 151 -16.57 -8.11 3.56
C VAL A 151 -15.68 -8.88 4.53
N VAL A 152 -15.22 -10.06 4.11
CA VAL A 152 -14.23 -10.85 4.86
C VAL A 152 -12.88 -10.66 4.19
N LYS A 153 -11.88 -10.24 4.96
CA LYS A 153 -10.52 -9.95 4.46
C LYS A 153 -9.50 -10.73 5.29
N TYR A 154 -8.63 -11.47 4.64
CA TYR A 154 -7.44 -12.03 5.27
C TYR A 154 -6.56 -10.88 5.80
N ASP A 155 -6.07 -11.00 7.03
CA ASP A 155 -5.18 -10.00 7.63
C ASP A 155 -3.73 -10.28 7.27
N GLY A 156 -3.30 -9.72 6.15
CA GLY A 156 -1.97 -9.89 5.60
C GLY A 156 -1.92 -9.52 4.12
N LEU A 157 -0.71 -9.54 3.56
CA LEU A 157 -0.48 -9.30 2.14
C LEU A 157 -0.95 -10.50 1.31
N ALA A 158 -1.90 -10.29 0.42
CA ALA A 158 -2.50 -11.34 -0.42
C ALA A 158 -2.68 -10.93 -1.88
N GLY A 159 -2.09 -9.81 -2.30
CA GLY A 159 -2.18 -9.31 -3.68
C GLY A 159 -3.63 -9.17 -4.19
N GLY A 160 -4.54 -8.67 -3.35
CA GLY A 160 -5.95 -8.52 -3.67
C GLY A 160 -6.80 -9.79 -3.62
N LYS A 161 -6.18 -10.97 -3.44
CA LYS A 161 -6.89 -12.27 -3.48
C LYS A 161 -7.48 -12.71 -2.12
N GLY A 162 -7.15 -12.00 -1.05
CA GLY A 162 -7.60 -12.29 0.31
C GLY A 162 -8.92 -11.63 0.71
N VAL A 163 -9.66 -11.05 -0.22
CA VAL A 163 -10.90 -10.30 0.04
C VAL A 163 -12.09 -11.03 -0.59
N LYS A 164 -13.12 -11.27 0.21
CA LYS A 164 -14.40 -11.84 -0.23
C LYS A 164 -15.54 -10.93 0.19
N VAL A 165 -16.32 -10.50 -0.80
CA VAL A 165 -17.42 -9.54 -0.64
C VAL A 165 -18.74 -10.26 -0.66
N ALA A 166 -19.64 -9.95 0.28
CA ALA A 166 -21.00 -10.47 0.29
C ALA A 166 -21.77 -10.02 -0.96
N GLY A 167 -22.55 -10.95 -1.50
CA GLY A 167 -23.28 -10.78 -2.76
C GLY A 167 -22.45 -11.11 -4.01
N ASP A 168 -21.16 -10.78 -4.03
CA ASP A 168 -20.28 -11.04 -5.18
C ASP A 168 -19.59 -12.41 -5.06
N HIS A 169 -19.02 -12.69 -3.90
CA HIS A 169 -18.18 -13.87 -3.65
C HIS A 169 -18.77 -14.82 -2.62
N LEU A 170 -19.59 -14.30 -1.72
CA LEU A 170 -20.23 -15.02 -0.61
C LEU A 170 -21.72 -14.78 -0.69
N ARG A 171 -22.49 -15.83 -0.95
CA ARG A 171 -23.94 -15.75 -1.20
C ARG A 171 -24.78 -15.94 0.06
N SER A 172 -24.15 -16.40 1.14
CA SER A 172 -24.82 -16.66 2.42
C SER A 172 -23.84 -16.53 3.59
N HIS A 173 -24.36 -16.41 4.80
CA HIS A 173 -23.54 -16.48 6.01
C HIS A 173 -22.86 -17.85 6.19
N ASP A 174 -23.41 -18.93 5.64
CA ASP A 174 -22.78 -20.25 5.71
C ASP A 174 -21.54 -20.31 4.83
N GLU A 175 -21.60 -19.81 3.58
CA GLU A 175 -20.42 -19.68 2.73
C GLU A 175 -19.36 -18.75 3.36
N ALA A 176 -19.79 -17.68 4.03
CA ALA A 176 -18.88 -16.78 4.76
C ALA A 176 -18.21 -17.51 5.93
N LYS A 177 -18.93 -18.31 6.69
CA LYS A 177 -18.37 -19.13 7.78
C LYS A 177 -17.37 -20.17 7.26
N GLU A 178 -17.69 -20.86 6.16
CA GLU A 178 -16.77 -21.82 5.52
C GLU A 178 -15.47 -21.12 5.10
N TYR A 179 -15.58 -19.94 4.50
CA TYR A 179 -14.40 -19.14 4.15
C TYR A 179 -13.61 -18.70 5.39
N CYS A 180 -14.27 -18.19 6.42
CA CYS A 180 -13.62 -17.83 7.70
C CYS A 180 -12.92 -19.05 8.32
N GLN A 181 -13.57 -20.21 8.35
CA GLN A 181 -12.97 -21.44 8.84
C GLN A 181 -11.72 -21.81 8.04
N SER A 182 -11.75 -21.67 6.72
CA SER A 182 -10.59 -21.93 5.87
C SER A 182 -9.40 -20.99 6.16
N LEU A 183 -9.66 -19.78 6.69
CA LEU A 183 -8.63 -18.86 7.12
C LEU A 183 -8.08 -19.26 8.50
N VAL A 184 -8.93 -19.66 9.43
CA VAL A 184 -8.52 -20.19 10.75
C VAL A 184 -7.65 -21.42 10.59
N ASP A 185 -8.04 -22.37 9.71
CA ASP A 185 -7.31 -23.63 9.48
C ASP A 185 -5.90 -23.41 8.91
N ARG A 186 -5.64 -22.23 8.35
CA ARG A 186 -4.31 -21.80 7.88
C ARG A 186 -3.54 -20.97 8.91
N ASP A 187 -4.00 -20.99 10.17
CA ASP A 187 -3.48 -20.17 11.26
C ASP A 187 -3.50 -18.67 10.95
N GLY A 188 -4.51 -18.27 10.17
CA GLY A 188 -4.66 -16.91 9.65
C GLY A 188 -5.59 -16.06 10.49
N LYS A 189 -5.16 -14.81 10.76
CA LYS A 189 -6.04 -13.77 11.24
C LYS A 189 -6.84 -13.20 10.07
N PHE A 190 -8.06 -12.77 10.34
CA PHE A 190 -8.91 -12.11 9.37
C PHE A 190 -9.77 -11.04 10.01
N ILE A 191 -10.25 -10.14 9.18
CA ILE A 191 -11.17 -9.09 9.58
C ILE A 191 -12.48 -9.26 8.82
N ILE A 192 -13.58 -9.06 9.53
CA ILE A 192 -14.90 -8.86 8.93
C ILE A 192 -15.23 -7.41 9.14
N GLU A 193 -15.63 -6.74 8.07
CA GLU A 193 -16.01 -5.33 8.12
C GLU A 193 -17.28 -5.06 7.31
N GLU A 194 -17.93 -3.97 7.62
CA GLU A 194 -19.03 -3.43 6.86
C GLU A 194 -18.66 -3.22 5.40
N LYS A 195 -19.54 -3.64 4.47
CA LYS A 195 -19.42 -3.35 3.05
C LYS A 195 -19.85 -1.92 2.79
N LEU A 196 -18.88 -1.05 2.51
CA LEU A 196 -19.16 0.30 2.06
C LEU A 196 -19.67 0.29 0.62
N ILE A 197 -20.63 1.16 0.31
CA ILE A 197 -21.24 1.28 -1.01
C ILE A 197 -21.08 2.71 -1.49
N GLY A 198 -20.40 2.92 -2.60
CA GLY A 198 -20.13 4.23 -3.15
C GLY A 198 -19.18 4.18 -4.32
N GLN A 199 -18.74 5.35 -4.77
CA GLN A 199 -17.69 5.47 -5.77
C GLN A 199 -16.32 5.48 -5.09
N GLU A 200 -15.48 4.51 -5.47
CA GLU A 200 -14.13 4.38 -4.91
C GLU A 200 -13.18 5.37 -5.56
N PHE A 201 -12.30 5.97 -4.76
CA PHE A 201 -11.16 6.72 -5.25
C PHE A 201 -9.94 6.54 -4.35
N SER A 202 -8.78 6.82 -4.90
CA SER A 202 -7.50 6.76 -4.22
C SER A 202 -6.89 8.15 -4.09
N LEU A 203 -6.33 8.45 -2.91
CA LEU A 203 -5.53 9.64 -2.66
C LEU A 203 -4.18 9.23 -2.09
N MET A 204 -3.14 9.30 -2.90
CA MET A 204 -1.77 9.06 -2.45
C MET A 204 -1.14 10.35 -1.94
N SER A 205 -0.20 10.21 -1.01
CA SER A 205 0.50 11.35 -0.42
C SER A 205 1.97 11.04 -0.25
N PHE A 206 2.85 11.92 -0.73
CA PHE A 206 4.26 11.88 -0.35
C PHE A 206 4.42 12.32 1.11
N SER A 207 5.21 11.58 1.86
CA SER A 207 5.56 11.90 3.24
C SER A 207 7.08 11.88 3.45
N ASP A 208 7.59 12.90 4.10
CA ASP A 208 8.99 13.01 4.52
C ASP A 208 9.21 12.68 6.01
N GLY A 209 8.15 12.21 6.68
CA GLY A 209 8.12 11.95 8.12
C GLY A 209 7.74 13.16 8.97
N LYS A 210 7.54 14.34 8.36
CA LYS A 210 7.14 15.58 9.04
C LYS A 210 5.81 16.11 8.52
N GLY A 211 5.58 16.01 7.22
CA GLY A 211 4.37 16.50 6.57
C GLY A 211 4.01 15.68 5.35
N LEU A 212 2.82 15.94 4.80
CA LEU A 212 2.31 15.31 3.61
C LEU A 212 2.17 16.30 2.46
N LYS A 213 2.43 15.80 1.24
CA LYS A 213 2.07 16.45 -0.02
C LYS A 213 1.20 15.49 -0.82
N HIS A 214 -0.06 15.85 -0.97
CA HIS A 214 -1.06 15.01 -1.64
C HIS A 214 -0.86 15.03 -3.16
N MET A 215 -1.05 13.90 -3.77
CA MET A 215 -1.18 13.75 -5.23
C MET A 215 -2.63 14.04 -5.67
N PRO A 216 -2.89 14.20 -6.97
CA PRO A 216 -4.25 14.22 -7.49
C PRO A 216 -5.07 13.01 -7.03
N ALA A 217 -6.37 13.19 -6.78
CA ALA A 217 -7.26 12.07 -6.58
C ALA A 217 -7.40 11.28 -7.88
N VAL A 218 -7.40 9.95 -7.78
CA VAL A 218 -7.54 9.06 -8.95
C VAL A 218 -8.62 8.02 -8.69
N GLN A 219 -9.36 7.68 -9.74
CA GLN A 219 -10.22 6.49 -9.74
C GLN A 219 -9.50 5.37 -10.50
N ASP A 220 -9.40 4.22 -9.85
CA ASP A 220 -8.81 3.00 -10.39
C ASP A 220 -9.93 2.02 -10.74
N HIS A 221 -9.88 1.47 -11.96
CA HIS A 221 -10.82 0.45 -12.43
C HIS A 221 -10.17 -0.92 -12.30
N LYS A 222 -10.60 -1.68 -11.30
CA LYS A 222 -10.00 -2.98 -10.93
C LYS A 222 -10.68 -4.18 -11.58
N ARG A 223 -11.95 -4.06 -11.99
CA ARG A 223 -12.71 -5.16 -12.56
C ARG A 223 -12.33 -5.41 -14.02
N ALA A 224 -12.28 -6.68 -14.42
CA ALA A 224 -11.79 -7.11 -15.72
C ALA A 224 -12.75 -6.78 -16.88
N TYR A 225 -14.05 -6.64 -16.61
CA TYR A 225 -15.07 -6.49 -17.64
C TYR A 225 -15.83 -5.18 -17.51
N GLU A 226 -16.46 -4.77 -18.61
CA GLU A 226 -17.33 -3.59 -18.71
C GLU A 226 -18.44 -3.63 -17.65
N GLY A 227 -18.89 -2.44 -17.20
CA GLY A 227 -19.92 -2.32 -16.17
C GLY A 227 -19.45 -2.68 -14.76
N ASP A 228 -18.14 -2.58 -14.49
CA ASP A 228 -17.53 -2.95 -13.21
C ASP A 228 -17.78 -4.43 -12.82
N MET A 229 -17.65 -5.31 -13.80
CA MET A 229 -17.95 -6.73 -13.70
C MET A 229 -16.69 -7.60 -13.74
N GLY A 230 -16.84 -8.84 -13.28
CA GLY A 230 -15.77 -9.85 -13.33
C GLY A 230 -14.79 -9.80 -12.15
N PRO A 231 -13.67 -10.53 -12.24
CA PRO A 231 -12.69 -10.61 -11.18
C PRO A 231 -11.89 -9.29 -11.04
N ASN A 232 -11.38 -9.03 -9.85
CA ASN A 232 -10.41 -7.97 -9.64
C ASN A 232 -9.09 -8.28 -10.36
N THR A 233 -8.49 -7.24 -10.93
CA THR A 233 -7.17 -7.25 -11.56
C THR A 233 -6.22 -6.33 -10.79
N GLY A 234 -4.98 -6.22 -11.27
CA GLY A 234 -4.03 -5.21 -10.78
C GLY A 234 -4.32 -3.77 -11.20
N GLY A 235 -5.41 -3.55 -11.95
CA GLY A 235 -5.86 -2.27 -12.51
C GLY A 235 -6.00 -2.36 -14.03
N MET A 236 -7.16 -1.94 -14.54
CA MET A 236 -7.46 -1.88 -15.98
C MET A 236 -7.21 -0.48 -16.56
N GLY A 237 -7.02 0.49 -15.69
CA GLY A 237 -6.75 1.89 -16.02
C GLY A 237 -7.14 2.80 -14.88
N THR A 238 -6.53 3.98 -14.84
CA THR A 238 -6.85 5.03 -13.88
C THR A 238 -7.07 6.35 -14.61
N TYR A 239 -7.84 7.23 -14.00
CA TYR A 239 -7.96 8.60 -14.49
C TYR A 239 -8.02 9.59 -13.32
N SER A 240 -7.66 10.82 -13.64
CA SER A 240 -7.89 12.03 -12.85
C SER A 240 -8.35 13.11 -13.81
N ASP A 241 -9.22 14.00 -13.34
CA ASP A 241 -9.70 15.10 -14.18
C ASP A 241 -8.67 16.23 -14.29
N ALA A 242 -8.87 17.16 -15.21
CA ALA A 242 -7.96 18.28 -15.48
C ALA A 242 -7.74 19.19 -14.26
N ASN A 243 -8.69 19.25 -13.34
CA ASN A 243 -8.61 20.00 -12.09
C ASN A 243 -7.92 19.20 -10.94
N HIS A 244 -7.30 18.06 -11.23
CA HIS A 244 -6.67 17.15 -10.26
C HIS A 244 -7.64 16.51 -9.26
N SER A 245 -8.94 16.49 -9.58
CA SER A 245 -10.01 15.86 -8.81
C SER A 245 -10.71 14.79 -9.64
N LEU A 246 -11.91 14.41 -9.27
CA LEU A 246 -12.78 13.48 -9.98
C LEU A 246 -14.18 14.08 -10.11
N PRO A 247 -14.95 13.77 -11.17
CA PRO A 247 -16.24 14.42 -11.46
C PRO A 247 -17.28 14.26 -10.37
N PHE A 248 -17.18 13.22 -9.55
CA PHE A 248 -18.11 12.90 -8.47
C PHE A 248 -17.68 13.42 -7.09
N LEU A 249 -16.49 14.04 -6.98
CA LEU A 249 -15.95 14.60 -5.75
C LEU A 249 -16.15 16.12 -5.73
N ASN A 250 -16.49 16.63 -4.57
CA ASN A 250 -16.47 18.06 -4.28
C ASN A 250 -15.26 18.40 -3.39
N ASP A 251 -15.03 19.70 -3.15
CA ASP A 251 -13.90 20.18 -2.34
C ASP A 251 -13.95 19.66 -0.90
N GLU A 252 -15.15 19.45 -0.34
CA GLU A 252 -15.30 18.92 1.02
C GLU A 252 -14.82 17.46 1.10
N ASP A 253 -15.13 16.62 0.10
CA ASP A 253 -14.70 15.23 0.03
C ASP A 253 -13.18 15.13 -0.06
N ILE A 254 -12.57 15.94 -0.93
CA ILE A 254 -11.12 16.02 -1.06
C ILE A 254 -10.46 16.47 0.24
N ASN A 255 -10.99 17.51 0.88
CA ASN A 255 -10.48 18.00 2.15
C ASN A 255 -10.61 16.98 3.28
N LYS A 256 -11.71 16.22 3.32
CA LYS A 256 -11.86 15.09 4.27
C LYS A 256 -10.80 14.03 4.04
N ALA A 257 -10.57 13.63 2.79
CA ALA A 257 -9.55 12.64 2.45
C ALA A 257 -8.13 13.12 2.80
N HIS A 258 -7.79 14.39 2.53
CA HIS A 258 -6.53 15.01 2.97
C HIS A 258 -6.36 14.93 4.48
N ASN A 259 -7.39 15.35 5.24
CA ASN A 259 -7.35 15.36 6.70
C ASN A 259 -7.21 13.96 7.29
N ILE A 260 -7.85 12.95 6.70
CA ILE A 260 -7.72 11.54 7.10
C ILE A 260 -6.27 11.06 6.90
N ASN A 261 -5.67 11.30 5.73
CA ASN A 261 -4.28 10.94 5.47
C ASN A 261 -3.32 11.64 6.45
N ILE A 262 -3.53 12.94 6.73
CA ILE A 262 -2.73 13.70 7.68
C ILE A 262 -2.89 13.14 9.10
N ALA A 263 -4.12 12.88 9.53
CA ALA A 263 -4.39 12.32 10.84
C ALA A 263 -3.76 10.92 11.01
N THR A 264 -3.84 10.09 9.96
CA THR A 264 -3.22 8.75 9.95
C THR A 264 -1.69 8.84 10.06
N ALA A 265 -1.05 9.72 9.30
CA ALA A 265 0.40 9.91 9.39
C ALA A 265 0.84 10.43 10.78
N ASN A 266 0.06 11.32 11.39
CA ASN A 266 0.30 11.81 12.75
C ASN A 266 0.09 10.71 13.79
N ALA A 267 -0.95 9.88 13.65
CA ALA A 267 -1.21 8.74 14.53
C ALA A 267 -0.06 7.72 14.50
N LEU A 268 0.44 7.40 13.30
CA LEU A 268 1.62 6.55 13.14
C LEU A 268 2.85 7.15 13.83
N LYS A 269 3.10 8.44 13.64
CA LYS A 269 4.22 9.14 14.26
C LYS A 269 4.12 9.17 15.78
N ASP A 270 2.94 9.40 16.32
CA ASP A 270 2.69 9.39 17.77
C ASP A 270 2.91 7.99 18.35
N LYS A 271 2.39 6.97 17.69
CA LYS A 271 2.47 5.57 18.12
C LYS A 271 3.91 5.01 18.13
N PHE A 272 4.71 5.35 17.12
CA PHE A 272 6.04 4.76 16.92
C PHE A 272 7.20 5.72 17.21
N GLY A 273 6.93 6.99 17.51
CA GLY A 273 7.97 8.00 17.78
C GLY A 273 8.73 8.48 16.54
N GLU A 274 8.42 7.94 15.37
CA GLU A 274 9.02 8.38 14.10
C GLU A 274 7.95 8.52 13.00
N GLY A 275 8.19 9.45 12.04
CA GLY A 275 7.24 9.75 10.98
C GLY A 275 7.34 8.78 9.81
N TYR A 276 6.21 8.51 9.18
CA TYR A 276 6.11 7.74 7.93
C TYR A 276 6.90 8.43 6.82
N LYS A 277 7.79 7.71 6.16
CA LYS A 277 8.57 8.20 5.01
C LYS A 277 8.28 7.35 3.80
N GLY A 278 7.76 7.98 2.75
CA GLY A 278 7.37 7.26 1.54
C GLY A 278 6.05 7.75 0.96
N ILE A 279 5.33 6.87 0.30
CA ILE A 279 4.01 7.16 -0.28
C ILE A 279 2.95 6.51 0.60
N LEU A 280 2.16 7.34 1.27
CA LEU A 280 0.99 6.90 2.03
C LEU A 280 -0.20 6.83 1.09
N TYR A 281 -0.84 5.66 1.03
CA TYR A 281 -2.00 5.39 0.20
C TYR A 281 -3.28 5.45 1.03
N GLY A 282 -4.25 6.25 0.60
CA GLY A 282 -5.60 6.28 1.13
C GLY A 282 -6.60 5.84 0.07
N GLY A 283 -7.36 4.78 0.35
CA GLY A 283 -8.51 4.36 -0.45
C GLY A 283 -9.80 4.79 0.23
N PHE A 284 -10.69 5.44 -0.49
CA PHE A 284 -11.92 6.03 0.00
C PHE A 284 -13.10 5.58 -0.83
N ILE A 285 -14.27 5.47 -0.18
CA ILE A 285 -15.56 5.19 -0.80
C ILE A 285 -16.55 6.23 -0.33
#